data_cb8accbd6e64585eead466f5f95a39e2
#
_entry.id   cb8accbd6e64585eead466f5f95a39e2
#
_cell.length_a   1.000
_cell.length_b   1.000
_cell.length_c   1.000
_cell.angle_alpha   90.00
_cell.angle_beta   90.00
_cell.angle_gamma   90.00
#
_symmetry.space_group_name_H-M   'P 1'
#
loop_
_entity.id
_entity.type
_entity.pdbx_description
1 polymer ?
#
loop_
_entity_poly.entity_id
_entity_poly.type
_entity_poly.pdbx_seq_one_letter_code
_entity_poly.pdbx_strand_id
1 'polypeptide(L)'
;MPESYFALIFLHTLPNETTPASKTKIFVLDTNVLLHDPQCLHKFEENTLAIPVEVLEELDGKKSAPGELGFSARKIHRDLRALFDEGLESPPELNGKGSSALSRDLPNGGRLVVVINDYMVSGDSDNEGLNRLKATLVDMEKMDSRILASVFFLKEVCPESRVILVTKDANMALKGIALGLEVEDYMNDKVTSAKLGGGCKTIEVSNEDYERFLEEHGVDLLPEQTSHLFINEYIFLSNGEFSQPARYRGDGQIDSLILGSDVGVKIPKGIRIHPLNSEQRMLMDALLDEDIKLVTCSGKAGTGKTLVSIAMALFQTIGEDNLYERVFITRPLVHIGKDTGALPGTLDEKMAPYIAPFFDNLEVLFSNRKVVKQMDAHEDDKVSRITSTRKRKKAMAKLAKQPSQRDEDEEESKPRKPFQFLFDYGMVEVEAMTFIRGRSLSNTIFIIDEAQNLTPHEAKTVVSRMAEGSKVILLGDPYQVDSMFLDAWSNGLVHTAQRLKGTDITAHLELTKGVRSELADLAADLL
;
A
#
# COMPACT_ATOMS: atom_id res chain seq x y z
N MET A 1 15.36 -32.38 -43.81
CA MET A 1 14.22 -33.08 -43.22
C MET A 1 14.20 -32.74 -41.76
N PRO A 2 13.08 -32.27 -41.26
CA PRO A 2 13.01 -30.98 -40.60
C PRO A 2 13.12 -31.10 -39.10
N GLU A 3 13.82 -30.18 -38.52
CA GLU A 3 14.06 -29.94 -37.10
C GLU A 3 12.78 -29.49 -36.31
N SER A 4 11.64 -29.37 -36.99
CA SER A 4 10.36 -28.98 -36.41
C SER A 4 9.63 -30.08 -35.61
N TYR A 5 10.12 -31.29 -35.59
CA TYR A 5 9.46 -32.44 -34.94
C TYR A 5 9.64 -32.49 -33.40
N PHE A 6 10.67 -31.86 -32.87
CA PHE A 6 10.93 -31.92 -31.40
C PHE A 6 10.09 -30.96 -30.60
N ALA A 7 9.70 -29.82 -31.15
CA ALA A 7 8.79 -28.90 -30.51
C ALA A 7 7.36 -29.48 -30.37
N LEU A 8 6.95 -30.35 -31.31
CA LEU A 8 5.64 -31.00 -31.30
C LEU A 8 5.51 -32.08 -30.19
N ILE A 9 6.62 -32.69 -29.76
CA ILE A 9 6.57 -33.74 -28.71
C ILE A 9 6.27 -33.15 -27.31
N PHE A 10 6.68 -31.92 -27.06
CA PHE A 10 6.41 -31.27 -25.78
C PHE A 10 4.95 -30.82 -25.60
N LEU A 11 4.19 -30.67 -26.70
CA LEU A 11 2.79 -30.26 -26.67
C LEU A 11 1.81 -31.42 -26.71
N HIS A 12 2.25 -32.63 -27.04
CA HIS A 12 1.38 -33.83 -27.07
C HIS A 12 1.11 -34.45 -25.69
N THR A 13 1.68 -33.91 -24.60
CA THR A 13 1.31 -34.27 -23.22
C THR A 13 0.31 -33.30 -22.60
N LEU A 14 -0.39 -32.48 -23.39
CA LEU A 14 -1.57 -31.78 -22.94
C LEU A 14 -2.69 -32.81 -22.72
N PRO A 15 -3.49 -32.69 -21.63
CA PRO A 15 -4.52 -33.68 -21.33
C PRO A 15 -5.53 -33.76 -22.47
N ASN A 16 -5.76 -35.01 -22.98
CA ASN A 16 -6.79 -35.30 -23.97
C ASN A 16 -8.18 -35.08 -23.40
N GLU A 17 -8.92 -34.23 -24.10
CA GLU A 17 -10.36 -34.24 -24.38
C GLU A 17 -11.35 -34.45 -23.21
N THR A 18 -12.20 -33.43 -22.93
CA THR A 18 -13.50 -33.23 -23.57
C THR A 18 -14.19 -31.98 -23.05
N THR A 19 -13.91 -30.81 -23.63
CA THR A 19 -14.78 -29.61 -23.56
C THR A 19 -14.43 -28.73 -24.77
N PRO A 20 -15.34 -27.93 -25.37
CA PRO A 20 -15.01 -27.13 -26.54
C PRO A 20 -13.89 -26.16 -26.21
N ALA A 21 -12.79 -26.28 -26.95
CA ALA A 21 -11.50 -25.68 -26.73
C ALA A 21 -11.55 -24.16 -26.41
N SER A 22 -11.43 -23.82 -25.16
CA SER A 22 -10.80 -22.56 -24.75
C SER A 22 -9.35 -22.64 -25.23
N LYS A 23 -8.95 -21.78 -26.17
CA LYS A 23 -7.57 -21.72 -26.66
C LYS A 23 -6.66 -21.49 -25.44
N THR A 24 -5.76 -22.43 -25.16
CA THR A 24 -4.79 -22.30 -24.05
C THR A 24 -3.96 -21.02 -24.23
N LYS A 25 -3.86 -20.23 -23.18
CA LYS A 25 -3.07 -19.01 -23.17
C LYS A 25 -1.67 -19.32 -22.65
N ILE A 26 -0.68 -18.70 -23.28
CA ILE A 26 0.71 -18.72 -22.85
C ILE A 26 1.11 -17.29 -22.50
N PHE A 27 1.37 -17.05 -21.23
CA PHE A 27 1.82 -15.75 -20.73
C PHE A 27 3.34 -15.73 -20.65
N VAL A 28 3.98 -14.87 -21.42
CA VAL A 28 5.44 -14.66 -21.37
C VAL A 28 5.71 -13.52 -20.39
N LEU A 29 6.39 -13.84 -19.30
CA LEU A 29 6.63 -12.91 -18.22
C LEU A 29 7.93 -12.14 -18.42
N ASP A 30 7.85 -10.82 -18.29
CA ASP A 30 9.01 -9.92 -18.21
C ASP A 30 9.60 -9.92 -16.79
N THR A 31 10.87 -9.57 -16.66
CA THR A 31 11.61 -9.45 -15.39
C THR A 31 10.91 -8.53 -14.41
N ASN A 32 10.37 -7.40 -14.89
CA ASN A 32 9.70 -6.42 -14.07
C ASN A 32 8.43 -6.96 -13.39
N VAL A 33 7.72 -7.88 -14.02
CA VAL A 33 6.54 -8.55 -13.44
C VAL A 33 6.96 -9.40 -12.24
N LEU A 34 7.99 -10.20 -12.40
CA LEU A 34 8.52 -11.08 -11.35
C LEU A 34 9.06 -10.26 -10.17
N LEU A 35 9.83 -9.20 -10.43
CA LEU A 35 10.39 -8.34 -9.39
C LEU A 35 9.32 -7.57 -8.63
N HIS A 36 8.26 -7.16 -9.32
CA HIS A 36 7.14 -6.45 -8.72
C HIS A 36 6.30 -7.36 -7.82
N ASP A 37 5.98 -8.55 -8.30
CA ASP A 37 5.19 -9.53 -7.55
C ASP A 37 5.85 -10.92 -7.55
N PRO A 38 6.64 -11.25 -6.54
CA PRO A 38 7.23 -12.57 -6.41
C PRO A 38 6.24 -13.75 -6.33
N GLN A 39 4.96 -13.50 -6.10
CA GLN A 39 3.92 -14.52 -6.06
C GLN A 39 3.12 -14.62 -7.36
N CYS A 40 3.50 -13.88 -8.40
CA CYS A 40 2.79 -13.86 -9.69
C CYS A 40 2.65 -15.25 -10.32
N LEU A 41 3.60 -16.16 -10.07
CA LEU A 41 3.57 -17.52 -10.61
C LEU A 41 2.30 -18.31 -10.25
N HIS A 42 1.61 -17.94 -9.17
CA HIS A 42 0.39 -18.60 -8.71
C HIS A 42 -0.91 -17.87 -9.10
N LYS A 43 -0.81 -16.79 -9.89
CA LYS A 43 -1.95 -15.88 -10.16
C LYS A 43 -2.53 -15.97 -11.56
N PHE A 44 -2.01 -16.85 -12.40
CA PHE A 44 -2.44 -17.01 -13.80
C PHE A 44 -3.35 -18.22 -14.03
N GLU A 45 -3.97 -18.71 -12.96
CA GLU A 45 -4.91 -19.84 -13.01
C GLU A 45 -4.32 -21.07 -13.70
N GLU A 46 -5.08 -21.78 -14.54
CA GLU A 46 -4.68 -22.99 -15.26
C GLU A 46 -3.86 -22.73 -16.56
N ASN A 47 -3.38 -21.50 -16.75
CA ASN A 47 -2.65 -21.15 -17.97
C ASN A 47 -1.16 -21.54 -17.92
N THR A 48 -0.51 -21.49 -19.08
CA THR A 48 0.93 -21.73 -19.18
C THR A 48 1.69 -20.42 -18.99
N LEU A 49 2.65 -20.43 -18.07
CA LEU A 49 3.60 -19.34 -17.84
C LEU A 49 4.92 -19.67 -18.52
N ALA A 50 5.41 -18.79 -19.35
CA ALA A 50 6.70 -18.92 -20.01
C ALA A 50 7.66 -17.87 -19.47
N ILE A 51 8.80 -18.32 -18.93
CA ILE A 51 9.88 -17.46 -18.47
C ILE A 51 11.05 -17.63 -19.42
N PRO A 52 11.40 -16.63 -20.25
CA PRO A 52 12.61 -16.63 -21.04
C PRO A 52 13.86 -16.76 -20.16
N VAL A 53 14.89 -17.46 -20.64
CA VAL A 53 16.15 -17.61 -19.89
C VAL A 53 16.81 -16.25 -19.62
N GLU A 54 16.62 -15.29 -20.48
CA GLU A 54 17.08 -13.91 -20.34
C GLU A 54 16.52 -13.24 -19.09
N VAL A 55 15.27 -13.52 -18.76
CA VAL A 55 14.63 -13.04 -17.52
C VAL A 55 15.33 -13.61 -16.28
N LEU A 56 15.74 -14.89 -16.33
CA LEU A 56 16.49 -15.51 -15.23
C LEU A 56 17.89 -14.90 -15.08
N GLU A 57 18.57 -14.59 -16.19
CA GLU A 57 19.87 -13.90 -16.17
C GLU A 57 19.77 -12.50 -15.57
N GLU A 58 18.74 -11.75 -15.96
CA GLU A 58 18.50 -10.41 -15.40
C GLU A 58 18.16 -10.46 -13.90
N LEU A 59 17.31 -11.41 -13.49
CA LEU A 59 16.99 -11.63 -12.08
C LEU A 59 18.25 -11.99 -11.29
N ASP A 60 19.18 -12.77 -11.85
CA ASP A 60 20.44 -13.11 -11.19
C ASP A 60 21.28 -11.86 -10.93
N GLY A 61 21.39 -10.98 -11.89
CA GLY A 61 22.06 -9.69 -11.75
C GLY A 61 21.46 -8.78 -10.66
N LYS A 62 20.15 -8.92 -10.37
CA LYS A 62 19.45 -8.11 -9.36
C LYS A 62 19.54 -8.66 -7.93
N LYS A 63 20.02 -9.89 -7.71
CA LYS A 63 20.12 -10.53 -6.38
C LYS A 63 20.91 -9.73 -5.35
N SER A 64 21.96 -9.04 -5.80
CA SER A 64 22.85 -8.23 -4.96
C SER A 64 22.36 -6.80 -4.76
N ALA A 65 21.28 -6.40 -5.42
CA ALA A 65 20.72 -5.07 -5.26
C ALA A 65 20.25 -4.84 -3.81
N PRO A 66 20.46 -3.64 -3.26
CA PRO A 66 19.94 -3.30 -1.94
C PRO A 66 18.43 -3.16 -1.95
N GLY A 67 17.81 -3.31 -0.78
CA GLY A 67 16.38 -3.09 -0.59
C GLY A 67 15.47 -4.19 -1.16
N GLU A 68 14.31 -3.78 -1.61
CA GLU A 68 13.21 -4.66 -2.04
C GLU A 68 13.52 -5.40 -3.33
N LEU A 69 14.20 -4.72 -4.27
CA LEU A 69 14.57 -5.30 -5.55
C LEU A 69 15.39 -6.59 -5.37
N GLY A 70 16.43 -6.52 -4.53
CA GLY A 70 17.23 -7.70 -4.22
C GLY A 70 16.49 -8.76 -3.40
N PHE A 71 15.57 -8.33 -2.52
CA PHE A 71 14.72 -9.26 -1.79
C PHE A 71 13.79 -10.02 -2.72
N SER A 72 13.09 -9.34 -3.62
CA SER A 72 12.20 -9.94 -4.63
C SER A 72 12.96 -10.90 -5.53
N ALA A 73 14.11 -10.49 -6.07
CA ALA A 73 14.95 -11.35 -6.90
C ALA A 73 15.37 -12.64 -6.18
N ARG A 74 15.82 -12.54 -4.91
CA ARG A 74 16.21 -13.72 -4.11
C ARG A 74 15.00 -14.59 -3.78
N LYS A 75 13.82 -14.01 -3.53
CA LYS A 75 12.59 -14.77 -3.25
C LYS A 75 12.17 -15.57 -4.47
N ILE A 76 12.08 -14.95 -5.66
CA ILE A 76 11.74 -15.64 -6.91
C ILE A 76 12.69 -16.78 -7.20
N HIS A 77 14.00 -16.55 -7.08
CA HIS A 77 14.96 -17.63 -7.28
C HIS A 77 14.75 -18.81 -6.33
N ARG A 78 14.40 -18.54 -5.08
CA ARG A 78 14.08 -19.59 -4.09
C ARG A 78 12.82 -20.35 -4.48
N ASP A 79 11.78 -19.61 -4.89
CA ASP A 79 10.48 -20.19 -5.25
C ASP A 79 10.61 -21.02 -6.55
N LEU A 80 11.30 -20.50 -7.56
CA LEU A 80 11.61 -21.26 -8.78
C LEU A 80 12.45 -22.50 -8.48
N ARG A 81 13.50 -22.37 -7.66
CA ARG A 81 14.31 -23.51 -7.27
C ARG A 81 13.49 -24.59 -6.56
N ALA A 82 12.63 -24.20 -5.61
CA ALA A 82 11.76 -25.14 -4.91
C ALA A 82 10.82 -25.87 -5.86
N LEU A 83 10.26 -25.17 -6.86
CA LEU A 83 9.40 -25.79 -7.88
C LEU A 83 10.13 -26.84 -8.73
N PHE A 84 11.42 -26.66 -9.01
CA PHE A 84 12.20 -27.57 -9.83
C PHE A 84 13.00 -28.60 -9.01
N ASP A 85 13.29 -28.38 -7.72
CA ASP A 85 13.99 -29.33 -6.83
C ASP A 85 13.06 -30.47 -6.34
N GLU A 86 11.75 -30.29 -6.29
CA GLU A 86 10.78 -31.33 -5.92
C GLU A 86 10.59 -32.34 -7.05
N GLY A 87 11.53 -33.29 -7.20
CA GLY A 87 11.37 -34.47 -8.06
C GLY A 87 11.94 -34.34 -9.46
N LEU A 88 13.17 -33.94 -9.60
CA LEU A 88 13.99 -34.28 -10.75
C LEU A 88 14.30 -35.78 -10.68
N GLU A 89 13.42 -36.61 -11.21
CA GLU A 89 13.82 -37.89 -11.77
C GLU A 89 14.69 -37.57 -12.96
N SER A 90 15.95 -38.02 -12.91
CA SER A 90 17.04 -37.96 -13.89
C SER A 90 16.87 -37.00 -15.08
N PRO A 91 17.81 -36.09 -15.34
CA PRO A 91 17.70 -35.19 -16.48
C PRO A 91 17.43 -36.06 -17.73
N PRO A 92 16.42 -35.72 -18.55
CA PRO A 92 16.23 -36.40 -19.80
C PRO A 92 17.57 -36.33 -20.55
N GLU A 93 18.11 -37.48 -20.97
CA GLU A 93 19.37 -37.57 -21.71
C GLU A 93 19.32 -36.53 -22.84
N LEU A 94 20.25 -35.61 -22.81
CA LEU A 94 20.49 -34.59 -23.84
C LEU A 94 20.85 -35.26 -25.14
N ASN A 95 19.88 -35.79 -25.86
CA ASN A 95 20.08 -36.22 -27.24
C ASN A 95 20.03 -35.00 -28.15
N GLY A 96 21.20 -34.47 -28.40
CA GLY A 96 21.68 -33.66 -29.49
C GLY A 96 20.67 -32.83 -30.29
N LYS A 97 20.87 -31.53 -30.26
CA LYS A 97 20.30 -30.43 -31.03
C LYS A 97 18.99 -29.84 -30.53
N GLY A 98 19.13 -28.72 -29.89
CA GLY A 98 18.11 -27.65 -29.78
C GLY A 98 17.18 -27.75 -28.60
N SER A 99 17.04 -26.63 -27.92
CA SER A 99 16.04 -26.21 -26.93
C SER A 99 15.63 -27.23 -25.85
N SER A 100 16.33 -27.21 -24.74
CA SER A 100 15.87 -27.85 -23.52
C SER A 100 14.95 -26.90 -22.78
N ALA A 101 13.62 -27.03 -22.93
CA ALA A 101 12.66 -26.36 -22.08
C ALA A 101 12.48 -27.15 -20.77
N LEU A 102 12.68 -26.52 -19.61
CA LEU A 102 12.29 -27.09 -18.35
C LEU A 102 10.81 -26.74 -18.11
N SER A 103 9.99 -27.74 -17.78
CA SER A 103 8.58 -27.51 -17.48
C SER A 103 8.16 -28.12 -16.14
N ARG A 104 7.25 -27.47 -15.45
CA ARG A 104 6.68 -27.95 -14.18
C ARG A 104 5.21 -27.58 -14.07
N ASP A 105 4.40 -28.50 -13.60
CA ASP A 105 3.02 -28.21 -13.28
C ASP A 105 2.95 -27.44 -11.94
N LEU A 106 2.11 -26.39 -11.92
CA LEU A 106 1.92 -25.54 -10.76
C LEU A 106 0.76 -26.07 -9.89
N PRO A 107 0.78 -25.81 -8.57
CA PRO A 107 -0.29 -26.26 -7.66
C PRO A 107 -1.69 -25.75 -8.00
N ASN A 108 -1.79 -24.65 -8.75
CA ASN A 108 -3.05 -24.03 -9.20
C ASN A 108 -3.58 -24.63 -10.51
N GLY A 109 -2.98 -25.71 -11.03
CA GLY A 109 -3.37 -26.35 -12.29
C GLY A 109 -2.72 -25.75 -13.54
N GLY A 110 -1.98 -24.65 -13.40
CA GLY A 110 -1.19 -24.07 -14.47
C GLY A 110 0.13 -24.80 -14.71
N ARG A 111 0.88 -24.37 -15.71
CA ARG A 111 2.19 -24.91 -16.06
C ARG A 111 3.24 -23.81 -16.17
N LEU A 112 4.40 -24.00 -15.57
CA LEU A 112 5.57 -23.14 -15.72
C LEU A 112 6.53 -23.76 -16.75
N VAL A 113 7.01 -22.95 -17.70
CA VAL A 113 7.99 -23.35 -18.72
C VAL A 113 9.12 -22.33 -18.74
N VAL A 114 10.35 -22.80 -18.63
CA VAL A 114 11.55 -21.97 -18.90
C VAL A 114 11.91 -22.13 -20.36
N VAL A 115 11.94 -21.02 -21.08
CA VAL A 115 12.14 -21.00 -22.54
C VAL A 115 13.56 -20.59 -22.88
N ILE A 116 14.24 -21.44 -23.68
CA ILE A 116 15.52 -21.10 -24.32
C ILE A 116 15.22 -20.84 -25.79
N ASN A 117 15.61 -19.65 -26.26
CA ASN A 117 15.32 -19.21 -27.61
C ASN A 117 16.48 -19.55 -28.55
N ASP A 118 16.29 -20.59 -29.36
CA ASP A 118 17.32 -21.06 -30.33
C ASP A 118 17.53 -20.11 -31.51
N TYR A 119 16.64 -19.17 -31.77
CA TYR A 119 16.83 -18.21 -32.88
C TYR A 119 18.05 -17.30 -32.71
N MET A 120 18.53 -17.14 -31.49
CA MET A 120 19.73 -16.35 -31.20
C MET A 120 21.02 -17.15 -31.52
N VAL A 121 20.90 -18.48 -31.60
CA VAL A 121 22.02 -19.39 -31.82
C VAL A 121 22.21 -19.72 -33.31
N SER A 122 21.13 -19.90 -34.06
CA SER A 122 21.16 -20.42 -35.42
C SER A 122 21.26 -19.40 -36.57
N GLY A 123 21.03 -18.11 -36.28
CA GLY A 123 21.23 -17.02 -37.25
C GLY A 123 20.20 -16.90 -38.39
N ASP A 124 19.64 -17.99 -38.85
CA ASP A 124 18.67 -18.08 -39.95
C ASP A 124 17.32 -18.57 -39.42
N SER A 125 16.28 -17.71 -39.52
CA SER A 125 14.92 -18.14 -39.31
C SER A 125 14.02 -17.59 -40.42
N ASP A 126 13.10 -18.39 -40.90
CA ASP A 126 12.05 -18.00 -41.86
C ASP A 126 10.93 -17.20 -41.18
N ASN A 127 11.07 -16.92 -39.88
CA ASN A 127 10.05 -16.19 -39.10
C ASN A 127 10.01 -14.72 -39.48
N GLU A 128 8.91 -14.28 -40.13
CA GLU A 128 8.69 -12.90 -40.57
C GLU A 128 8.71 -11.92 -39.39
N GLY A 129 8.14 -12.30 -38.24
CA GLY A 129 8.12 -11.49 -37.03
C GLY A 129 9.50 -11.25 -36.45
N LEU A 130 10.34 -12.27 -36.40
CA LEU A 130 11.72 -12.15 -35.95
C LEU A 130 12.58 -11.34 -36.92
N ASN A 131 12.37 -11.51 -38.23
CA ASN A 131 13.05 -10.71 -39.25
C ASN A 131 12.66 -9.24 -39.16
N ARG A 132 11.37 -8.96 -38.86
CA ARG A 132 10.88 -7.61 -38.59
C ARG A 132 11.49 -7.05 -37.29
N LEU A 133 11.60 -7.85 -36.23
CA LEU A 133 12.28 -7.48 -35.00
C LEU A 133 13.74 -7.08 -35.24
N LYS A 134 14.50 -7.95 -35.96
CA LYS A 134 15.90 -7.68 -36.33
C LYS A 134 16.06 -6.42 -37.19
N ALA A 135 15.11 -6.14 -38.08
CA ALA A 135 15.13 -4.95 -38.93
C ALA A 135 14.74 -3.66 -38.19
N THR A 136 13.93 -3.76 -37.15
CA THR A 136 13.36 -2.62 -36.44
C THR A 136 14.19 -2.21 -35.22
N LEU A 137 14.76 -3.16 -34.49
CA LEU A 137 15.57 -2.93 -33.31
C LEU A 137 17.05 -2.90 -33.65
N VAL A 138 17.71 -1.83 -33.29
CA VAL A 138 19.13 -1.56 -33.60
C VAL A 138 20.06 -2.47 -32.79
N ASP A 139 19.59 -3.01 -31.65
CA ASP A 139 20.42 -3.77 -30.72
C ASP A 139 19.68 -5.02 -30.23
N MET A 140 20.04 -6.16 -30.85
CA MET A 140 19.51 -7.47 -30.48
C MET A 140 20.18 -8.07 -29.23
N GLU A 141 21.27 -7.45 -28.74
CA GLU A 141 21.94 -7.90 -27.51
C GLU A 141 21.21 -7.44 -26.25
N LYS A 142 20.32 -6.45 -26.38
CA LYS A 142 19.51 -6.00 -25.23
C LYS A 142 18.55 -7.07 -24.76
N MET A 143 18.43 -7.20 -23.44
CA MET A 143 17.53 -8.18 -22.80
C MET A 143 16.08 -8.05 -23.29
N ASP A 144 15.53 -6.82 -23.36
CA ASP A 144 14.18 -6.57 -23.91
C ASP A 144 14.00 -7.19 -25.31
N SER A 145 14.98 -6.99 -26.20
CA SER A 145 14.91 -7.50 -27.58
C SER A 145 14.92 -9.02 -27.61
N ARG A 146 15.68 -9.66 -26.74
CA ARG A 146 15.77 -11.11 -26.59
C ARG A 146 14.47 -11.70 -26.01
N ILE A 147 13.86 -11.02 -25.02
CA ILE A 147 12.56 -11.43 -24.48
C ILE A 147 11.47 -11.34 -25.58
N LEU A 148 11.44 -10.25 -26.36
CA LEU A 148 10.52 -10.12 -27.50
C LEU A 148 10.74 -11.22 -28.54
N ALA A 149 11.99 -11.60 -28.82
CA ALA A 149 12.31 -12.72 -29.70
C ALA A 149 11.75 -14.05 -29.19
N SER A 150 11.77 -14.27 -27.87
CA SER A 150 11.19 -15.47 -27.25
C SER A 150 9.66 -15.51 -27.40
N VAL A 151 8.98 -14.34 -27.43
CA VAL A 151 7.53 -14.28 -27.73
C VAL A 151 7.25 -14.71 -29.17
N PHE A 152 8.04 -14.24 -30.16
CA PHE A 152 7.90 -14.66 -31.55
C PHE A 152 8.19 -16.14 -31.72
N PHE A 153 9.21 -16.66 -31.04
CA PHE A 153 9.52 -18.10 -31.03
C PHE A 153 8.33 -18.93 -30.56
N LEU A 154 7.72 -18.55 -29.42
CA LEU A 154 6.58 -19.27 -28.89
C LEU A 154 5.35 -19.20 -29.81
N LYS A 155 5.11 -18.06 -30.48
CA LYS A 155 4.02 -17.94 -31.47
C LYS A 155 4.20 -18.88 -32.64
N GLU A 156 5.43 -19.14 -33.04
CA GLU A 156 5.74 -20.06 -34.15
C GLU A 156 5.63 -21.53 -33.71
N VAL A 157 6.15 -21.84 -32.54
CA VAL A 157 6.14 -23.21 -31.99
C VAL A 157 4.75 -23.62 -31.53
N CYS A 158 3.93 -22.67 -31.05
CA CYS A 158 2.61 -22.93 -30.53
C CYS A 158 1.51 -22.16 -31.29
N PRO A 159 1.27 -22.43 -32.57
CA PRO A 159 0.37 -21.66 -33.42
C PRO A 159 -1.13 -21.73 -32.97
N GLU A 160 -1.49 -22.78 -32.26
CA GLU A 160 -2.85 -22.98 -31.73
C GLU A 160 -3.08 -22.24 -30.42
N SER A 161 -2.01 -21.80 -29.75
CA SER A 161 -2.05 -21.11 -28.47
C SER A 161 -2.03 -19.59 -28.66
N ARG A 162 -2.66 -18.89 -27.74
CA ARG A 162 -2.61 -17.44 -27.69
C ARG A 162 -1.43 -17.03 -26.83
N VAL A 163 -0.38 -16.47 -27.45
CA VAL A 163 0.84 -16.04 -26.75
C VAL A 163 0.75 -14.55 -26.44
N ILE A 164 0.87 -14.22 -25.16
CA ILE A 164 0.67 -12.87 -24.61
C ILE A 164 1.93 -12.48 -23.83
N LEU A 165 2.53 -11.36 -24.19
CA LEU A 165 3.59 -10.74 -23.39
C LEU A 165 2.98 -10.02 -22.19
N VAL A 166 3.45 -10.31 -20.99
CA VAL A 166 3.05 -9.60 -19.76
C VAL A 166 4.23 -8.79 -19.26
N THR A 167 4.08 -7.47 -19.23
CA THR A 167 5.13 -6.56 -18.79
C THR A 167 4.56 -5.37 -18.03
N LYS A 168 5.36 -4.78 -17.15
CA LYS A 168 5.10 -3.47 -16.49
C LYS A 168 5.94 -2.34 -17.11
N ASP A 169 6.84 -2.66 -18.03
CA ASP A 169 7.64 -1.67 -18.75
C ASP A 169 6.86 -1.11 -19.93
N ALA A 170 6.51 0.17 -19.87
CA ALA A 170 5.76 0.87 -20.92
C ALA A 170 6.52 0.87 -22.26
N ASN A 171 7.86 0.95 -22.26
CA ASN A 171 8.66 0.92 -23.49
C ASN A 171 8.65 -0.47 -24.13
N MET A 172 8.74 -1.50 -23.31
CA MET A 172 8.66 -2.88 -23.80
C MET A 172 7.26 -3.18 -24.33
N ALA A 173 6.21 -2.73 -23.64
CA ALA A 173 4.82 -2.84 -24.10
C ALA A 173 4.62 -2.15 -25.47
N LEU A 174 5.08 -0.91 -25.63
CA LEU A 174 4.97 -0.17 -26.89
C LEU A 174 5.74 -0.86 -28.02
N LYS A 175 6.96 -1.36 -27.75
CA LYS A 175 7.74 -2.15 -28.73
C LYS A 175 6.98 -3.40 -29.16
N GLY A 176 6.43 -4.14 -28.21
CA GLY A 176 5.64 -5.36 -28.45
C GLY A 176 4.43 -5.07 -29.34
N ILE A 177 3.63 -4.05 -29.00
CA ILE A 177 2.45 -3.63 -29.77
C ILE A 177 2.86 -3.20 -31.20
N ALA A 178 3.91 -2.39 -31.35
CA ALA A 178 4.40 -1.94 -32.64
C ALA A 178 4.86 -3.10 -33.55
N LEU A 179 5.32 -4.19 -32.95
CA LEU A 179 5.71 -5.41 -33.65
C LEU A 179 4.54 -6.37 -33.92
N GLY A 180 3.31 -6.05 -33.47
CA GLY A 180 2.12 -6.89 -33.67
C GLY A 180 2.00 -8.05 -32.68
N LEU A 181 2.61 -7.92 -31.51
CA LEU A 181 2.43 -8.85 -30.40
C LEU A 181 1.20 -8.48 -29.57
N GLU A 182 0.58 -9.48 -28.97
CA GLU A 182 -0.39 -9.27 -27.89
C GLU A 182 0.38 -8.95 -26.60
N VAL A 183 0.05 -7.83 -25.99
CA VAL A 183 0.70 -7.35 -24.76
C VAL A 183 -0.36 -7.01 -23.73
N GLU A 184 -0.17 -7.52 -22.53
CA GLU A 184 -1.00 -7.21 -21.35
C GLU A 184 -0.12 -6.60 -20.25
N ASP A 185 -0.63 -5.57 -19.58
CA ASP A 185 -0.04 -5.07 -18.33
C ASP A 185 -0.36 -6.05 -17.20
N TYR A 186 0.61 -6.29 -16.31
CA TYR A 186 0.38 -7.11 -15.12
C TYR A 186 -0.52 -6.36 -14.13
N MET A 187 -1.84 -6.66 -14.18
CA MET A 187 -2.89 -5.91 -13.49
C MET A 187 -3.33 -6.54 -12.17
N ASN A 188 -2.78 -7.70 -11.76
CA ASN A 188 -3.24 -8.40 -10.55
C ASN A 188 -3.07 -7.60 -9.24
N ASP A 189 -2.24 -6.57 -9.26
CA ASP A 189 -2.05 -5.66 -8.12
C ASP A 189 -2.78 -4.33 -8.31
N LYS A 190 -3.27 -4.04 -9.53
CA LYS A 190 -3.97 -2.79 -9.79
C LYS A 190 -5.40 -2.87 -9.31
N VAL A 191 -5.68 -2.05 -8.34
CA VAL A 191 -7.03 -1.75 -7.91
C VAL A 191 -7.61 -0.77 -8.91
N THR A 192 -8.68 -1.13 -9.61
CA THR A 192 -9.39 -0.12 -10.41
C THR A 192 -10.06 0.88 -9.47
N SER A 193 -10.06 2.17 -9.81
CA SER A 193 -10.70 3.23 -9.01
C SER A 193 -12.15 2.88 -8.63
N ALA A 194 -12.87 2.22 -9.53
CA ALA A 194 -14.22 1.70 -9.27
C ALA A 194 -14.29 0.66 -8.13
N LYS A 195 -13.19 -0.07 -7.86
CA LYS A 195 -13.15 -1.06 -6.78
C LYS A 195 -12.83 -0.45 -5.41
N LEU A 196 -12.17 0.70 -5.36
CA LEU A 196 -11.99 1.44 -4.12
C LEU A 196 -13.27 2.13 -3.67
N GLY A 197 -14.21 2.40 -4.60
CA GLY A 197 -15.40 3.19 -4.36
C GLY A 197 -15.02 4.66 -4.26
N GLY A 198 -14.82 5.32 -5.39
CA GLY A 198 -14.49 6.75 -5.43
C GLY A 198 -15.64 7.57 -4.86
N GLY A 199 -15.37 8.23 -3.72
CA GLY A 199 -16.33 9.07 -3.04
C GLY A 199 -17.40 8.33 -2.22
N CYS A 200 -18.11 9.08 -1.38
CA CYS A 200 -19.22 8.55 -0.61
C CYS A 200 -20.46 8.36 -1.49
N LYS A 201 -21.02 7.16 -1.49
CA LYS A 201 -22.29 6.85 -2.18
C LYS A 201 -23.44 7.57 -1.49
N THR A 202 -24.47 7.93 -2.26
CA THR A 202 -25.73 8.43 -1.73
C THR A 202 -26.80 7.34 -1.87
N ILE A 203 -27.52 7.07 -0.81
CA ILE A 203 -28.66 6.18 -0.77
C ILE A 203 -29.91 7.01 -0.55
N GLU A 204 -30.84 6.90 -1.50
CA GLU A 204 -32.14 7.56 -1.37
C GLU A 204 -33.11 6.67 -0.60
N VAL A 205 -33.78 7.24 0.37
CA VAL A 205 -34.75 6.57 1.23
C VAL A 205 -36.07 7.35 1.29
N SER A 206 -37.11 6.72 1.81
CA SER A 206 -38.39 7.38 2.06
C SER A 206 -38.26 8.45 3.14
N ASN A 207 -39.20 9.42 3.16
CA ASN A 207 -39.24 10.42 4.24
C ASN A 207 -39.41 9.75 5.61
N GLU A 208 -40.19 8.68 5.71
CA GLU A 208 -40.41 7.94 6.95
C GLU A 208 -39.12 7.29 7.46
N ASP A 209 -38.34 6.66 6.59
CA ASP A 209 -37.06 6.05 6.97
C ASP A 209 -36.02 7.12 7.32
N TYR A 210 -36.04 8.26 6.63
CA TYR A 210 -35.15 9.37 6.94
C TYR A 210 -35.46 10.01 8.30
N GLU A 211 -36.75 10.23 8.62
CA GLU A 211 -37.17 10.72 9.93
C GLU A 211 -36.82 9.73 11.04
N ARG A 212 -37.07 8.43 10.82
CA ARG A 212 -36.66 7.37 11.76
C ARG A 212 -35.16 7.39 12.00
N PHE A 213 -34.34 7.51 10.95
CA PHE A 213 -32.88 7.62 11.06
C PHE A 213 -32.47 8.80 11.95
N LEU A 214 -33.13 9.94 11.85
CA LEU A 214 -32.83 11.11 12.68
C LEU A 214 -33.24 10.94 14.14
N GLU A 215 -34.38 10.30 14.40
CA GLU A 215 -34.95 10.11 15.75
C GLU A 215 -34.25 8.97 16.52
N GLU A 216 -34.03 7.83 15.84
CA GLU A 216 -33.47 6.61 16.46
C GLU A 216 -31.94 6.52 16.31
N HIS A 217 -31.30 7.49 15.64
CA HIS A 217 -29.88 7.47 15.30
C HIS A 217 -29.44 6.29 14.43
N GLY A 218 -30.38 5.64 13.75
CA GLY A 218 -30.15 4.52 12.83
C GLY A 218 -31.43 4.12 12.12
N VAL A 219 -31.27 3.35 11.05
CA VAL A 219 -32.38 2.78 10.28
C VAL A 219 -31.97 1.45 9.65
N ASP A 220 -32.89 0.50 9.61
CA ASP A 220 -32.72 -0.76 8.90
C ASP A 220 -33.35 -0.63 7.50
N LEU A 221 -32.52 -0.83 6.47
CA LEU A 221 -32.92 -0.80 5.08
C LEU A 221 -33.01 -2.22 4.49
N LEU A 222 -33.77 -2.34 3.42
CA LEU A 222 -33.91 -3.62 2.72
C LEU A 222 -32.59 -4.07 2.09
N PRO A 223 -32.32 -5.39 2.00
CA PRO A 223 -31.10 -5.94 1.40
C PRO A 223 -30.87 -5.46 -0.04
N GLU A 224 -31.92 -5.19 -0.80
CA GLU A 224 -31.82 -4.69 -2.18
C GLU A 224 -31.16 -3.31 -2.26
N GLN A 225 -31.36 -2.47 -1.24
CA GLN A 225 -30.79 -1.11 -1.16
C GLN A 225 -29.34 -1.12 -0.67
N THR A 226 -28.94 -2.15 0.09
CA THR A 226 -27.65 -2.22 0.78
C THR A 226 -26.70 -3.29 0.24
N SER A 227 -27.14 -4.17 -0.68
CA SER A 227 -26.37 -5.30 -1.21
C SER A 227 -25.03 -4.93 -1.88
N HIS A 228 -24.89 -3.67 -2.28
CA HIS A 228 -23.67 -3.13 -2.90
C HIS A 228 -22.74 -2.39 -1.93
N LEU A 229 -23.09 -2.38 -0.63
CA LEU A 229 -22.30 -1.76 0.43
C LEU A 229 -21.42 -2.77 1.15
N PHE A 230 -20.33 -2.27 1.69
CA PHE A 230 -19.42 -3.03 2.55
C PHE A 230 -19.57 -2.58 4.01
N ILE A 231 -19.39 -3.48 4.95
CA ILE A 231 -19.39 -3.16 6.38
C ILE A 231 -18.40 -2.01 6.63
N ASN A 232 -18.82 -1.04 7.44
CA ASN A 232 -18.10 0.21 7.74
C ASN A 232 -17.91 1.14 6.53
N GLU A 233 -18.66 0.97 5.45
CA GLU A 233 -18.69 1.96 4.36
C GLU A 233 -19.48 3.19 4.78
N TYR A 234 -18.90 4.36 4.56
CA TYR A 234 -19.55 5.65 4.81
C TYR A 234 -20.34 6.08 3.59
N ILE A 235 -21.55 6.57 3.82
CA ILE A 235 -22.51 6.96 2.80
C ILE A 235 -23.19 8.28 3.15
N PHE A 236 -23.89 8.85 2.20
CA PHE A 236 -24.91 9.86 2.44
C PHE A 236 -26.30 9.23 2.37
N LEU A 237 -27.08 9.34 3.42
CA LEU A 237 -28.48 8.99 3.43
C LEU A 237 -29.30 10.22 3.05
N SER A 238 -30.17 10.11 2.04
CA SER A 238 -30.91 11.23 1.47
C SER A 238 -32.38 10.90 1.26
N ASN A 239 -33.27 11.84 1.54
CA ASN A 239 -34.67 11.76 1.16
C ASN A 239 -34.99 12.60 -0.09
N GLY A 240 -33.98 13.06 -0.83
CA GLY A 240 -34.10 13.92 -2.00
C GLY A 240 -34.07 15.41 -1.68
N GLU A 241 -34.45 15.85 -0.46
CA GLU A 241 -34.39 17.24 -0.02
C GLU A 241 -33.21 17.47 0.94
N PHE A 242 -33.01 16.56 1.87
CA PHE A 242 -31.94 16.60 2.86
C PHE A 242 -31.03 15.39 2.75
N SER A 243 -29.77 15.55 3.17
CA SER A 243 -28.77 14.49 3.16
C SER A 243 -27.92 14.54 4.40
N GLN A 244 -27.71 13.39 5.05
CA GLN A 244 -26.86 13.24 6.22
C GLN A 244 -25.80 12.16 6.01
N PRO A 245 -24.56 12.38 6.51
CA PRO A 245 -23.56 11.33 6.54
C PRO A 245 -23.95 10.22 7.51
N ALA A 246 -23.79 9.01 7.08
CA ALA A 246 -24.14 7.79 7.79
C ALA A 246 -23.12 6.69 7.53
N ARG A 247 -23.19 5.62 8.31
CA ARG A 247 -22.30 4.48 8.22
C ARG A 247 -23.09 3.17 8.13
N TYR A 248 -22.76 2.33 7.17
CA TYR A 248 -23.33 1.00 7.02
C TYR A 248 -22.64 0.01 7.97
N ARG A 249 -23.44 -0.67 8.81
CA ARG A 249 -22.94 -1.62 9.82
C ARG A 249 -23.01 -3.09 9.39
N GLY A 250 -23.71 -3.39 8.32
CA GLY A 250 -24.02 -4.74 7.86
C GLY A 250 -25.51 -5.08 8.05
N ASP A 251 -25.97 -6.13 7.42
CA ASP A 251 -27.34 -6.69 7.53
C ASP A 251 -28.47 -5.67 7.36
N GLY A 252 -28.25 -4.63 6.55
CA GLY A 252 -29.21 -3.55 6.31
C GLY A 252 -29.12 -2.38 7.26
N GLN A 253 -28.41 -2.48 8.36
CA GLN A 253 -28.31 -1.47 9.39
C GLN A 253 -27.45 -0.28 8.95
N ILE A 254 -27.98 0.92 9.07
CA ILE A 254 -27.31 2.19 8.82
C ILE A 254 -27.40 3.06 10.08
N ASP A 255 -26.25 3.44 10.64
CA ASP A 255 -26.17 4.25 11.84
C ASP A 255 -25.76 5.69 11.52
N SER A 256 -26.22 6.62 12.39
CA SER A 256 -25.70 7.98 12.41
C SER A 256 -24.26 8.00 12.95
N LEU A 257 -23.51 9.05 12.62
CA LEU A 257 -22.14 9.19 13.13
C LEU A 257 -22.13 9.52 14.62
N ILE A 258 -21.08 9.05 15.31
CA ILE A 258 -20.84 9.29 16.76
C ILE A 258 -20.86 10.79 17.09
N LEU A 259 -20.29 11.61 16.21
CA LEU A 259 -20.27 13.06 16.37
C LEU A 259 -21.43 13.72 15.60
N GLY A 260 -22.24 14.50 16.29
CA GLY A 260 -23.24 15.37 15.67
C GLY A 260 -22.61 16.44 14.76
N SER A 261 -23.42 17.11 13.92
CA SER A 261 -22.95 18.10 12.93
C SER A 261 -22.17 19.26 13.56
N ASP A 262 -22.55 19.66 14.77
CA ASP A 262 -21.99 20.82 15.47
C ASP A 262 -21.05 20.45 16.63
N VAL A 263 -20.77 19.16 16.81
CA VAL A 263 -19.97 18.67 17.92
C VAL A 263 -18.51 18.54 17.49
N GLY A 264 -17.66 19.35 18.09
CA GLY A 264 -16.22 19.22 18.02
C GLY A 264 -15.68 18.36 19.15
N VAL A 265 -14.54 17.74 18.92
CA VAL A 265 -13.82 17.00 19.95
C VAL A 265 -12.95 17.96 20.75
N LYS A 266 -13.07 17.89 22.08
CA LYS A 266 -12.27 18.71 22.99
C LYS A 266 -11.10 17.88 23.52
N ILE A 267 -9.92 18.17 23.00
CA ILE A 267 -8.68 17.60 23.52
C ILE A 267 -8.33 18.30 24.84
N PRO A 268 -7.78 17.59 25.84
CA PRO A 268 -7.30 18.21 27.07
C PRO A 268 -6.40 19.43 26.79
N LYS A 269 -6.43 20.41 27.67
CA LYS A 269 -5.78 21.72 27.55
C LYS A 269 -6.49 22.73 26.62
N GLY A 270 -7.79 22.52 26.37
CA GLY A 270 -8.66 23.52 25.72
C GLY A 270 -8.55 23.54 24.19
N ILE A 271 -7.88 22.58 23.60
CA ILE A 271 -7.85 22.41 22.14
C ILE A 271 -9.19 21.86 21.69
N ARG A 272 -9.81 22.51 20.73
CA ARG A 272 -11.02 22.03 20.09
C ARG A 272 -10.79 21.85 18.61
N ILE A 273 -11.18 20.71 18.09
CA ILE A 273 -11.19 20.44 16.67
C ILE A 273 -12.62 20.15 16.22
N HIS A 274 -13.02 20.80 15.15
CA HIS A 274 -14.32 20.61 14.51
C HIS A 274 -14.10 20.11 13.09
N PRO A 275 -14.91 19.18 12.60
CA PRO A 275 -14.88 18.82 11.19
C PRO A 275 -15.33 20.00 10.33
N LEU A 276 -14.60 20.30 9.27
CA LEU A 276 -14.93 21.38 8.34
C LEU A 276 -15.90 20.94 7.25
N ASN A 277 -16.04 19.64 7.06
CA ASN A 277 -16.96 19.03 6.10
C ASN A 277 -17.38 17.63 6.55
N SER A 278 -18.35 17.03 5.84
CA SER A 278 -18.88 15.71 6.16
C SER A 278 -17.84 14.59 6.04
N GLU A 279 -16.88 14.68 5.10
CA GLU A 279 -15.83 13.68 4.93
C GLU A 279 -14.88 13.64 6.14
N GLN A 280 -14.50 14.82 6.66
CA GLN A 280 -13.71 14.89 7.90
C GLN A 280 -14.51 14.38 9.11
N ARG A 281 -15.83 14.60 9.15
CA ARG A 281 -16.71 14.07 10.19
C ARG A 281 -16.75 12.54 10.15
N MET A 282 -16.85 11.94 8.95
CA MET A 282 -16.77 10.49 8.74
C MET A 282 -15.41 9.93 9.17
N LEU A 283 -14.31 10.65 8.86
CA LEU A 283 -12.98 10.24 9.30
C LEU A 283 -12.87 10.29 10.83
N MET A 284 -13.39 11.32 11.48
CA MET A 284 -13.39 11.42 12.95
C MET A 284 -14.20 10.27 13.57
N ASP A 285 -15.33 9.90 12.98
CA ASP A 285 -16.16 8.76 13.38
C ASP A 285 -15.37 7.44 13.34
N ALA A 286 -14.74 7.14 12.20
CA ALA A 286 -13.92 5.92 12.05
C ALA A 286 -12.74 5.87 13.04
N LEU A 287 -12.14 7.02 13.33
CA LEU A 287 -11.01 7.11 14.25
C LEU A 287 -11.44 6.93 15.71
N LEU A 288 -12.63 7.40 16.08
CA LEU A 288 -13.16 7.33 17.44
C LEU A 288 -13.78 5.97 17.78
N ASP A 289 -14.28 5.24 16.79
CA ASP A 289 -14.88 3.92 17.02
C ASP A 289 -13.82 2.91 17.47
N GLU A 290 -13.99 2.35 18.66
CA GLU A 290 -13.05 1.40 19.25
C GLU A 290 -13.02 0.05 18.53
N ASP A 291 -14.09 -0.34 17.86
CA ASP A 291 -14.18 -1.60 17.12
C ASP A 291 -13.35 -1.56 15.84
N ILE A 292 -13.16 -0.38 15.24
CA ILE A 292 -12.29 -0.21 14.07
C ILE A 292 -10.82 -0.21 14.50
N LYS A 293 -10.09 -1.23 14.08
CA LYS A 293 -8.67 -1.41 14.37
C LYS A 293 -7.76 -0.89 13.28
N LEU A 294 -8.26 -0.79 12.03
CA LEU A 294 -7.53 -0.23 10.91
C LEU A 294 -8.38 0.80 10.17
N VAL A 295 -7.87 2.01 10.08
CA VAL A 295 -8.43 3.08 9.25
C VAL A 295 -7.47 3.37 8.11
N THR A 296 -7.96 3.30 6.87
CA THR A 296 -7.24 3.76 5.69
C THR A 296 -7.91 5.01 5.16
N CYS A 297 -7.16 6.09 4.97
CA CYS A 297 -7.70 7.35 4.49
C CYS A 297 -6.87 7.87 3.31
N SER A 298 -7.47 7.87 2.13
CA SER A 298 -6.92 8.46 0.92
C SER A 298 -7.45 9.88 0.70
N GLY A 299 -6.74 10.67 -0.11
CA GLY A 299 -7.21 11.99 -0.54
C GLY A 299 -6.08 12.94 -0.87
N LYS A 300 -6.39 14.01 -1.61
CA LYS A 300 -5.43 15.03 -2.03
C LYS A 300 -4.74 15.71 -0.82
N ALA A 301 -3.58 16.30 -1.07
CA ALA A 301 -2.90 17.12 -0.08
C ALA A 301 -3.82 18.29 0.37
N GLY A 302 -3.83 18.58 1.68
CA GLY A 302 -4.63 19.68 2.22
C GLY A 302 -6.07 19.37 2.57
N THR A 303 -6.52 18.13 2.48
CA THR A 303 -7.86 17.71 2.94
C THR A 303 -7.97 17.55 4.46
N GLY A 304 -6.85 17.68 5.19
CA GLY A 304 -6.83 17.62 6.67
C GLY A 304 -6.61 16.21 7.25
N LYS A 305 -6.31 15.19 6.44
CA LYS A 305 -6.09 13.79 6.88
C LYS A 305 -5.19 13.70 8.11
N THR A 306 -3.97 14.22 7.99
CA THR A 306 -2.94 14.10 9.03
C THR A 306 -3.31 14.89 10.29
N LEU A 307 -3.80 16.12 10.13
CA LEU A 307 -4.21 16.98 11.25
C LEU A 307 -5.34 16.33 12.07
N VAL A 308 -6.41 15.88 11.40
CA VAL A 308 -7.56 15.23 12.03
C VAL A 308 -7.13 13.94 12.72
N SER A 309 -6.30 13.12 12.07
CA SER A 309 -5.84 11.86 12.65
C SER A 309 -4.97 12.05 13.89
N ILE A 310 -4.04 13.01 13.87
CA ILE A 310 -3.23 13.37 15.05
C ILE A 310 -4.14 13.87 16.17
N ALA A 311 -5.10 14.74 15.88
CA ALA A 311 -6.00 15.28 16.87
C ALA A 311 -6.85 14.20 17.55
N MET A 312 -7.44 13.27 16.76
CA MET A 312 -8.22 12.15 17.30
C MET A 312 -7.35 11.17 18.09
N ALA A 313 -6.14 10.92 17.64
CA ALA A 313 -5.19 10.08 18.37
C ALA A 313 -4.80 10.71 19.73
N LEU A 314 -4.53 12.02 19.77
CA LEU A 314 -4.25 12.73 21.00
C LEU A 314 -5.45 12.75 21.93
N PHE A 315 -6.66 12.92 21.42
CA PHE A 315 -7.89 12.87 22.21
C PHE A 315 -8.02 11.54 22.95
N GLN A 316 -7.79 10.42 22.27
CA GLN A 316 -7.90 9.07 22.83
C GLN A 316 -6.69 8.68 23.72
N THR A 317 -5.58 9.40 23.64
CA THR A 317 -4.37 9.11 24.44
C THR A 317 -4.26 9.97 25.69
N ILE A 318 -4.63 11.26 25.60
CA ILE A 318 -4.54 12.21 26.72
C ILE A 318 -5.92 12.67 27.25
N GLY A 319 -7.01 12.15 26.66
CA GLY A 319 -8.37 12.37 27.12
C GLY A 319 -8.65 11.75 28.49
N GLU A 320 -9.88 11.92 28.99
CA GLU A 320 -10.28 11.39 30.29
C GLU A 320 -10.28 9.85 30.31
N ASP A 321 -10.62 9.21 29.16
CA ASP A 321 -10.76 7.76 29.04
C ASP A 321 -9.43 7.04 28.82
N ASN A 322 -8.39 7.73 28.32
CA ASN A 322 -7.04 7.18 28.09
C ASN A 322 -7.04 5.78 27.43
N LEU A 323 -7.77 5.61 26.34
CA LEU A 323 -7.94 4.32 25.65
C LEU A 323 -6.62 3.73 25.16
N TYR A 324 -5.68 4.60 24.80
CA TYR A 324 -4.36 4.21 24.30
C TYR A 324 -3.25 4.81 25.15
N GLU A 325 -2.15 4.08 25.30
CA GLU A 325 -1.00 4.54 26.10
C GLU A 325 -0.17 5.61 25.37
N ARG A 326 -0.11 5.54 24.03
CA ARG A 326 0.72 6.42 23.21
C ARG A 326 0.27 6.47 21.75
N VAL A 327 0.73 7.52 21.08
CA VAL A 327 0.66 7.68 19.62
C VAL A 327 2.05 7.47 19.04
N PHE A 328 2.15 6.57 18.08
CA PHE A 328 3.37 6.36 17.31
C PHE A 328 3.14 6.88 15.89
N ILE A 329 3.99 7.77 15.43
CA ILE A 329 3.86 8.40 14.11
C ILE A 329 5.10 8.07 13.28
N THR A 330 4.89 7.66 12.05
CA THR A 330 5.96 7.39 11.09
C THR A 330 5.60 7.84 9.68
N ARG A 331 6.63 7.95 8.85
CA ARG A 331 6.52 8.22 7.42
C ARG A 331 7.50 7.33 6.67
N PRO A 332 7.12 6.72 5.54
CA PRO A 332 8.06 6.00 4.69
C PRO A 332 9.19 6.91 4.21
N LEU A 333 10.40 6.41 4.23
CA LEU A 333 11.55 7.13 3.70
C LEU A 333 11.68 6.82 2.21
N VAL A 334 11.42 7.81 1.37
CA VAL A 334 11.64 7.72 -0.07
C VAL A 334 12.88 8.54 -0.42
N HIS A 335 13.86 7.92 -1.03
CA HIS A 335 15.02 8.61 -1.53
C HIS A 335 14.67 9.29 -2.86
N ILE A 336 14.40 10.58 -2.83
CA ILE A 336 14.16 11.39 -4.03
C ILE A 336 15.52 11.75 -4.63
N GLY A 337 15.91 11.06 -5.71
CA GLY A 337 17.12 11.35 -6.48
C GLY A 337 18.23 10.34 -6.32
N LYS A 338 19.36 10.56 -7.02
CA LYS A 338 20.60 9.78 -6.88
C LYS A 338 21.03 9.82 -5.42
N ASP A 339 21.31 8.64 -4.89
CA ASP A 339 21.84 8.39 -3.55
C ASP A 339 22.64 9.60 -3.06
N THR A 340 22.01 10.47 -2.28
CA THR A 340 22.72 11.53 -1.59
C THR A 340 23.52 10.80 -0.52
N GLY A 341 24.65 10.22 -0.97
CA GLY A 341 25.55 9.45 -0.13
C GLY A 341 25.66 10.08 1.25
N ALA A 342 25.90 9.33 2.28
CA ALA A 342 25.89 9.68 3.69
C ALA A 342 25.87 11.20 3.94
N LEU A 343 24.68 11.80 4.02
CA LEU A 343 24.56 13.17 4.55
C LEU A 343 25.30 13.20 5.88
N PRO A 344 26.27 14.12 6.06
CA PRO A 344 26.93 14.28 7.35
C PRO A 344 25.88 14.68 8.38
N GLY A 345 25.91 14.08 9.57
CA GLY A 345 24.99 14.39 10.66
C GLY A 345 24.54 13.16 11.43
N THR A 346 24.02 13.40 12.62
CA THR A 346 23.40 12.39 13.47
C THR A 346 22.12 11.84 12.81
N LEU A 347 21.65 10.70 13.28
CA LEU A 347 20.39 10.11 12.79
C LEU A 347 19.22 11.08 12.97
N ASP A 348 19.17 11.80 14.08
CA ASP A 348 18.14 12.78 14.41
C ASP A 348 18.15 13.97 13.42
N GLU A 349 19.32 14.47 13.04
CA GLU A 349 19.45 15.52 12.04
C GLU A 349 18.98 15.07 10.65
N LYS A 350 19.22 13.81 10.29
CA LYS A 350 18.76 13.22 9.02
C LYS A 350 17.26 12.99 9.00
N MET A 351 16.67 12.72 10.16
CA MET A 351 15.22 12.51 10.29
C MET A 351 14.42 13.80 10.39
N ALA A 352 15.04 14.92 10.77
CA ALA A 352 14.39 16.20 11.00
C ALA A 352 13.46 16.65 9.85
N PRO A 353 13.83 16.56 8.55
CA PRO A 353 12.94 16.95 7.46
C PRO A 353 11.67 16.09 7.35
N TYR A 354 11.76 14.81 7.69
CA TYR A 354 10.62 13.87 7.65
C TYR A 354 9.67 14.05 8.83
N ILE A 355 10.18 14.56 9.93
CA ILE A 355 9.45 14.78 11.19
C ILE A 355 8.81 16.18 11.23
N ALA A 356 9.37 17.17 10.52
CA ALA A 356 8.92 18.55 10.51
C ALA A 356 7.41 18.71 10.23
N PRO A 357 6.78 18.02 9.24
CA PRO A 357 5.35 18.16 9.00
C PRO A 357 4.46 17.74 10.18
N PHE A 358 4.94 16.85 11.04
CA PHE A 358 4.19 16.47 12.25
C PHE A 358 4.27 17.56 13.32
N PHE A 359 5.42 18.19 13.46
CA PHE A 359 5.57 19.34 14.35
C PHE A 359 4.69 20.52 13.90
N ASP A 360 4.60 20.78 12.59
CA ASP A 360 3.73 21.83 12.05
C ASP A 360 2.26 21.56 12.38
N ASN A 361 1.79 20.32 12.23
CA ASN A 361 0.43 19.93 12.63
C ASN A 361 0.20 20.10 14.15
N LEU A 362 1.17 19.75 14.98
CA LEU A 362 1.10 19.97 16.42
C LEU A 362 1.11 21.47 16.76
N GLU A 363 1.88 22.28 16.05
CA GLU A 363 1.86 23.74 16.23
C GLU A 363 0.48 24.32 15.90
N VAL A 364 -0.14 23.88 14.81
CA VAL A 364 -1.52 24.29 14.46
C VAL A 364 -2.50 23.93 15.56
N LEU A 365 -2.43 22.72 16.09
CA LEU A 365 -3.34 22.24 17.16
C LEU A 365 -3.13 23.02 18.48
N PHE A 366 -1.91 23.39 18.80
CA PHE A 366 -1.55 24.05 20.06
C PHE A 366 -1.36 25.57 19.96
N SER A 367 -1.55 26.18 18.77
CA SER A 367 -1.31 27.63 18.55
C SER A 367 -2.30 28.57 19.21
N ASN A 368 -3.37 28.06 19.81
CA ASN A 368 -4.41 28.89 20.47
C ASN A 368 -3.85 29.53 21.75
N ARG A 369 -3.41 30.78 21.68
CA ARG A 369 -2.69 31.56 22.71
C ARG A 369 -3.31 31.60 24.12
N LYS A 370 -4.58 31.22 24.30
CA LYS A 370 -5.23 31.17 25.62
C LYS A 370 -4.83 29.95 26.46
N VAL A 371 -4.25 28.94 25.84
CA VAL A 371 -3.92 27.65 26.48
C VAL A 371 -2.56 27.70 27.18
N VAL A 372 -1.61 28.49 26.68
CA VAL A 372 -0.22 28.51 27.18
C VAL A 372 -0.13 29.01 28.62
N LYS A 373 -1.00 29.95 29.04
CA LYS A 373 -0.99 30.49 30.43
C LYS A 373 -1.55 29.55 31.51
N GLN A 374 -2.26 28.46 31.13
CA GLN A 374 -2.78 27.48 32.10
C GLN A 374 -1.86 26.25 32.24
N MET A 375 -0.81 26.13 31.41
CA MET A 375 0.07 24.98 31.42
C MET A 375 1.03 24.94 32.62
N ASP A 376 1.48 26.11 33.08
CA ASP A 376 2.49 26.21 34.14
C ASP A 376 1.92 25.91 35.55
N ALA A 377 0.60 25.85 35.70
CA ALA A 377 -0.06 25.69 37.03
C ALA A 377 -0.46 24.22 37.35
N HIS A 378 -0.35 23.28 36.43
CA HIS A 378 -0.85 21.89 36.59
C HIS A 378 0.17 20.79 36.36
N GLU A 379 1.47 21.10 36.27
CA GLU A 379 2.52 20.07 36.04
C GLU A 379 2.64 19.09 37.22
N ASP A 380 2.43 19.51 38.44
CA ASP A 380 2.62 18.68 39.63
C ASP A 380 1.53 17.61 39.87
N ASP A 381 0.32 17.81 39.31
CA ASP A 381 -0.80 16.90 39.56
C ASP A 381 -0.84 15.67 38.60
N LYS A 382 -0.14 15.72 37.48
CA LYS A 382 -0.17 14.65 36.47
C LYS A 382 0.85 13.53 36.72
N VAL A 383 1.95 13.78 37.41
CA VAL A 383 2.93 12.75 37.80
C VAL A 383 2.29 11.71 38.73
N SER A 384 1.24 12.09 39.46
CA SER A 384 0.50 11.20 40.36
C SER A 384 -0.44 10.21 39.66
N ARG A 385 -0.84 10.46 38.39
CA ARG A 385 -1.82 9.66 37.63
C ARG A 385 -1.21 8.64 36.68
N ILE A 386 0.12 8.56 36.55
CA ILE A 386 0.78 7.55 35.72
C ILE A 386 0.76 6.22 36.44
N THR A 387 -0.12 5.31 36.05
CA THR A 387 -0.36 4.02 36.69
C THR A 387 0.73 2.96 36.43
N SER A 388 1.62 3.16 35.46
CA SER A 388 2.72 2.22 35.19
C SER A 388 3.95 2.49 36.08
N THR A 389 4.22 1.58 37.00
CA THR A 389 5.33 1.63 37.99
C THR A 389 6.71 1.82 37.32
N ARG A 390 6.88 1.37 36.08
CA ARG A 390 8.14 1.47 35.34
C ARG A 390 8.35 2.86 34.74
N LYS A 391 7.29 3.52 34.26
CA LYS A 391 7.30 4.90 33.76
C LYS A 391 7.48 5.90 34.89
N ARG A 392 6.82 5.66 36.04
CA ARG A 392 6.97 6.46 37.26
C ARG A 392 8.41 6.45 37.80
N LYS A 393 9.07 5.26 37.79
CA LYS A 393 10.49 5.14 38.14
C LYS A 393 11.41 5.85 37.16
N LYS A 394 11.11 5.84 35.85
CA LYS A 394 11.90 6.51 34.80
C LYS A 394 11.72 8.04 34.84
N ALA A 395 10.50 8.52 35.12
CA ALA A 395 10.21 9.94 35.32
C ALA A 395 10.84 10.48 36.61
N MET A 396 10.74 9.76 37.73
CA MET A 396 11.42 10.10 38.98
C MET A 396 12.95 10.02 38.88
N ALA A 397 13.51 9.07 38.11
CA ALA A 397 14.93 8.97 37.88
C ALA A 397 15.47 10.11 36.99
N LYS A 398 14.65 10.66 36.08
CA LYS A 398 14.99 11.88 35.32
C LYS A 398 14.92 13.13 36.18
N LEU A 399 13.96 13.25 37.07
CA LEU A 399 13.84 14.35 38.05
C LEU A 399 14.99 14.32 39.10
N ALA A 400 15.47 13.11 39.45
CA ALA A 400 16.56 12.94 40.42
C ALA A 400 17.97 13.13 39.82
N LYS A 401 18.12 13.21 38.51
CA LYS A 401 19.35 13.57 37.81
C LYS A 401 19.25 15.02 37.34
N GLN A 402 19.32 15.97 38.26
CA GLN A 402 19.69 17.34 37.92
C GLN A 402 21.18 17.34 37.52
N PRO A 403 21.54 17.79 36.31
CA PRO A 403 22.94 18.00 35.97
C PRO A 403 23.51 19.13 36.79
N SER A 404 24.71 18.94 37.26
CA SER A 404 25.51 19.98 37.93
C SER A 404 25.75 21.14 36.96
N GLN A 405 25.59 22.35 37.48
CA GLN A 405 25.63 23.71 36.95
C GLN A 405 26.75 24.09 35.95
N ARG A 406 27.02 23.33 34.88
CA ARG A 406 28.02 23.76 33.87
C ARG A 406 27.60 23.66 32.41
N ASP A 407 26.42 23.06 32.10
CA ASP A 407 25.94 22.91 30.71
C ASP A 407 24.61 23.63 30.47
N GLU A 408 24.17 24.51 31.38
CA GLU A 408 22.85 25.17 31.34
C GLU A 408 22.78 26.41 30.43
N ASP A 409 23.94 26.96 29.99
CA ASP A 409 23.98 28.30 29.39
C ASP A 409 23.67 28.31 27.87
N GLU A 410 23.61 27.18 27.15
CA GLU A 410 23.34 27.16 25.71
C GLU A 410 21.96 26.63 25.32
N GLU A 411 21.24 25.88 26.17
CA GLU A 411 19.86 25.39 25.88
C GLU A 411 18.72 26.32 26.35
N GLU A 412 19.01 27.30 27.20
CA GLU A 412 17.97 28.22 27.74
C GLU A 412 17.43 29.25 26.74
N SER A 413 17.96 29.33 25.53
CA SER A 413 17.57 30.40 24.57
C SER A 413 16.41 30.09 23.62
N LYS A 414 15.90 28.85 23.58
CA LYS A 414 14.73 28.51 22.73
C LYS A 414 13.49 28.33 23.60
N PRO A 415 12.40 29.10 23.36
CA PRO A 415 11.15 28.91 24.09
C PRO A 415 10.64 27.48 23.84
N ARG A 416 10.36 26.74 24.92
CA ARG A 416 9.81 25.38 24.84
C ARG A 416 8.52 25.39 24.03
N LYS A 417 8.38 24.48 23.07
CA LYS A 417 7.17 24.37 22.27
C LYS A 417 6.00 23.91 23.17
N PRO A 418 4.78 24.42 22.97
CA PRO A 418 3.62 24.11 23.81
C PRO A 418 3.27 22.62 23.92
N PHE A 419 3.69 21.81 22.95
CA PHE A 419 3.45 20.37 22.87
C PHE A 419 4.65 19.51 23.26
N GLN A 420 5.77 20.11 23.72
CA GLN A 420 6.99 19.37 24.05
C GLN A 420 6.76 18.27 25.10
N PHE A 421 5.83 18.53 26.04
CA PHE A 421 5.46 17.55 27.07
C PHE A 421 4.98 16.22 26.50
N LEU A 422 4.38 16.17 25.28
CA LEU A 422 3.93 14.94 24.64
C LEU A 422 5.09 13.98 24.40
N PHE A 423 6.22 14.51 24.00
CA PHE A 423 7.46 13.76 23.77
C PHE A 423 8.19 13.44 25.07
N ASP A 424 8.26 14.40 25.99
CA ASP A 424 8.93 14.23 27.29
C ASP A 424 8.30 13.12 28.13
N TYR A 425 6.96 13.00 28.08
CA TYR A 425 6.22 11.92 28.74
C TYR A 425 6.10 10.63 27.92
N GLY A 426 6.59 10.61 26.67
CA GLY A 426 6.49 9.46 25.78
C GLY A 426 5.07 9.13 25.35
N MET A 427 4.19 10.15 25.32
CA MET A 427 2.82 10.03 24.81
C MET A 427 2.79 10.04 23.28
N VAL A 428 3.76 10.72 22.66
CA VAL A 428 3.97 10.75 21.21
C VAL A 428 5.40 10.33 20.93
N GLU A 429 5.57 9.37 20.06
CA GLU A 429 6.85 8.91 19.53
C GLU A 429 6.83 9.08 18.01
N VAL A 430 7.87 9.69 17.46
CA VAL A 430 8.06 9.85 16.01
C VAL A 430 9.36 9.18 15.63
N GLU A 431 9.31 8.13 14.85
CA GLU A 431 10.49 7.35 14.46
C GLU A 431 10.40 6.89 13.01
N ALA A 432 11.55 6.55 12.43
CA ALA A 432 11.57 5.92 11.12
C ALA A 432 10.99 4.51 11.15
N MET A 433 10.35 4.12 10.06
CA MET A 433 9.69 2.82 9.90
C MET A 433 10.64 1.63 10.10
N THR A 434 11.93 1.81 9.84
CA THR A 434 12.96 0.78 10.04
C THR A 434 13.11 0.32 11.49
N PHE A 435 12.81 1.19 12.47
CA PHE A 435 12.90 0.87 13.89
C PHE A 435 11.70 0.07 14.44
N ILE A 436 10.65 -0.06 13.65
CA ILE A 436 9.46 -0.85 14.01
C ILE A 436 9.71 -2.35 13.84
N ARG A 437 10.68 -2.72 13.00
CA ARG A 437 11.04 -4.14 12.80
C ARG A 437 11.52 -4.75 14.11
N GLY A 438 10.82 -5.78 14.58
CA GLY A 438 11.14 -6.49 15.83
C GLY A 438 10.41 -5.99 17.08
N ARG A 439 9.59 -4.93 16.98
CA ARG A 439 8.73 -4.49 18.09
C ARG A 439 7.31 -5.03 17.91
N SER A 440 6.64 -5.39 18.99
CA SER A 440 5.20 -5.58 19.06
C SER A 440 4.60 -4.35 19.75
N LEU A 441 3.65 -3.69 19.11
CA LEU A 441 3.03 -2.47 19.60
C LEU A 441 1.66 -2.82 20.19
N SER A 442 1.51 -2.68 21.51
CA SER A 442 0.24 -2.87 22.23
C SER A 442 -0.29 -1.54 22.73
N ASN A 443 -1.59 -1.42 22.85
CA ASN A 443 -2.29 -0.23 23.38
C ASN A 443 -1.80 1.08 22.72
N THR A 444 -1.53 1.05 21.42
CA THR A 444 -0.88 2.15 20.68
C THR A 444 -1.72 2.54 19.48
N ILE A 445 -1.93 3.83 19.26
CA ILE A 445 -2.37 4.34 17.96
C ILE A 445 -1.14 4.51 17.08
N PHE A 446 -1.13 3.84 15.94
CA PHE A 446 -0.04 3.87 14.99
C PHE A 446 -0.46 4.60 13.72
N ILE A 447 0.13 5.77 13.46
CA ILE A 447 -0.15 6.60 12.29
C ILE A 447 0.99 6.47 11.29
N ILE A 448 0.68 6.08 10.07
CA ILE A 448 1.60 6.11 8.93
C ILE A 448 1.10 7.15 7.94
N ASP A 449 1.82 8.25 7.86
CA ASP A 449 1.56 9.29 6.86
C ASP A 449 2.32 8.99 5.56
N GLU A 450 1.81 9.45 4.41
CA GLU A 450 2.33 9.16 3.07
C GLU A 450 2.43 7.65 2.78
N ALA A 451 1.43 6.89 3.24
CA ALA A 451 1.39 5.43 3.13
C ALA A 451 1.31 4.92 1.68
N GLN A 452 1.04 5.77 0.68
CA GLN A 452 1.16 5.43 -0.74
C GLN A 452 2.61 5.13 -1.15
N ASN A 453 3.59 5.54 -0.35
CA ASN A 453 4.99 5.22 -0.58
C ASN A 453 5.41 3.87 0.03
N LEU A 454 4.50 3.17 0.70
CA LEU A 454 4.71 1.79 1.15
C LEU A 454 4.48 0.80 0.02
N THR A 455 5.30 -0.22 -0.03
CA THR A 455 4.98 -1.42 -0.78
C THR A 455 3.88 -2.24 -0.07
N PRO A 456 3.13 -3.07 -0.79
CA PRO A 456 2.17 -4.01 -0.17
C PRO A 456 2.80 -4.90 0.90
N HIS A 457 4.06 -5.30 0.71
CA HIS A 457 4.80 -6.11 1.68
C HIS A 457 5.13 -5.34 2.97
N GLU A 458 5.54 -4.09 2.86
CA GLU A 458 5.81 -3.23 4.02
C GLU A 458 4.53 -2.94 4.80
N ALA A 459 3.44 -2.59 4.10
CA ALA A 459 2.12 -2.38 4.72
C ALA A 459 1.67 -3.63 5.49
N LYS A 460 1.76 -4.83 4.87
CA LYS A 460 1.49 -6.10 5.53
C LYS A 460 2.38 -6.31 6.76
N THR A 461 3.67 -6.02 6.63
CA THR A 461 4.64 -6.20 7.73
C THR A 461 4.30 -5.33 8.93
N VAL A 462 3.85 -4.11 8.70
CA VAL A 462 3.46 -3.18 9.77
C VAL A 462 2.15 -3.62 10.41
N VAL A 463 1.09 -3.82 9.62
CA VAL A 463 -0.24 -4.20 10.14
C VAL A 463 -0.17 -5.50 10.94
N SER A 464 0.61 -6.48 10.50
CA SER A 464 0.77 -7.77 11.20
C SER A 464 1.54 -7.70 12.53
N ARG A 465 2.12 -6.55 12.89
CA ARG A 465 2.86 -6.34 14.17
C ARG A 465 2.04 -5.67 15.25
N MET A 466 0.84 -5.26 14.90
CA MET A 466 -0.05 -4.67 15.89
C MET A 466 -0.52 -5.73 16.85
N ALA A 467 -0.31 -5.46 18.14
CA ALA A 467 -0.79 -6.29 19.21
C ALA A 467 -2.18 -5.84 19.67
N GLU A 468 -2.76 -6.57 20.58
CA GLU A 468 -4.07 -6.28 21.17
C GLU A 468 -4.16 -4.84 21.70
N GLY A 469 -5.32 -4.23 21.58
CA GLY A 469 -5.57 -2.87 22.04
C GLY A 469 -4.96 -1.77 21.15
N SER A 470 -4.44 -2.10 19.95
CA SER A 470 -3.84 -1.09 19.07
C SER A 470 -4.73 -0.77 17.87
N LYS A 471 -4.56 0.44 17.34
CA LYS A 471 -5.22 0.95 16.12
C LYS A 471 -4.17 1.41 15.12
N VAL A 472 -4.34 1.06 13.85
CA VAL A 472 -3.50 1.51 12.73
C VAL A 472 -4.25 2.52 11.89
N ILE A 473 -3.57 3.57 11.47
CA ILE A 473 -4.10 4.61 10.60
C ILE A 473 -3.12 4.79 9.45
N LEU A 474 -3.54 4.47 8.23
CA LEU A 474 -2.78 4.67 7.00
C LEU A 474 -3.34 5.88 6.26
N LEU A 475 -2.52 6.91 6.09
CA LEU A 475 -2.89 8.16 5.43
C LEU A 475 -2.05 8.36 4.18
N GLY A 476 -2.63 8.86 3.11
CA GLY A 476 -1.84 9.17 1.92
C GLY A 476 -2.66 9.71 0.75
N ASP A 477 -1.95 10.06 -0.30
CA ASP A 477 -2.51 10.43 -1.60
C ASP A 477 -2.04 9.41 -2.64
N PRO A 478 -2.92 8.51 -3.14
CA PRO A 478 -2.53 7.49 -4.10
C PRO A 478 -1.87 8.03 -5.37
N TYR A 479 -2.14 9.27 -5.72
CA TYR A 479 -1.61 9.90 -6.94
C TYR A 479 -0.26 10.60 -6.73
N GLN A 480 0.18 10.79 -5.46
CA GLN A 480 1.46 11.39 -5.11
C GLN A 480 2.46 10.31 -4.66
N VAL A 481 2.74 9.37 -5.56
CA VAL A 481 3.71 8.29 -5.32
C VAL A 481 5.11 8.77 -5.72
N ASP A 482 6.02 8.86 -4.75
CA ASP A 482 7.42 9.23 -4.96
C ASP A 482 8.31 8.03 -5.32
N SER A 483 7.86 6.82 -5.03
CA SER A 483 8.60 5.59 -5.29
C SER A 483 8.56 5.22 -6.77
N MET A 484 9.73 4.98 -7.39
CA MET A 484 9.83 4.56 -8.79
C MET A 484 9.24 3.16 -9.08
N PHE A 485 8.95 2.39 -8.05
CA PHE A 485 8.48 1.00 -8.16
C PHE A 485 6.99 0.82 -7.87
N LEU A 486 6.31 1.90 -7.50
CA LEU A 486 4.90 1.89 -7.13
C LEU A 486 4.11 2.80 -8.07
N ASP A 487 2.83 2.52 -8.21
CA ASP A 487 1.88 3.39 -8.89
C ASP A 487 0.65 3.66 -8.02
N ALA A 488 -0.26 4.50 -8.51
CA ALA A 488 -1.47 4.91 -7.78
C ALA A 488 -2.33 3.72 -7.31
N TRP A 489 -2.20 2.57 -7.94
CA TRP A 489 -3.09 1.41 -7.74
C TRP A 489 -2.40 0.19 -7.14
N SER A 490 -1.05 0.17 -7.11
CA SER A 490 -0.24 -0.95 -6.62
C SER A 490 0.49 -0.66 -5.31
N ASN A 491 0.26 0.50 -4.71
CA ASN A 491 0.91 0.90 -3.46
C ASN A 491 0.26 0.27 -2.21
N GLY A 492 0.98 0.33 -1.09
CA GLY A 492 0.58 -0.32 0.16
C GLY A 492 -0.72 0.23 0.77
N LEU A 493 -1.01 1.53 0.61
CA LEU A 493 -2.25 2.13 1.09
C LEU A 493 -3.47 1.54 0.38
N VAL A 494 -3.46 1.60 -0.96
CA VAL A 494 -4.55 1.14 -1.82
C VAL A 494 -4.72 -0.38 -1.72
N HIS A 495 -3.61 -1.12 -1.71
CA HIS A 495 -3.62 -2.58 -1.54
C HIS A 495 -4.26 -2.98 -0.20
N THR A 496 -3.89 -2.31 0.89
CA THR A 496 -4.44 -2.62 2.23
C THR A 496 -5.93 -2.29 2.30
N ALA A 497 -6.33 -1.11 1.80
CA ALA A 497 -7.72 -0.69 1.74
C ALA A 497 -8.59 -1.72 0.99
N GLN A 498 -8.13 -2.18 -0.18
CA GLN A 498 -8.88 -3.14 -0.98
C GLN A 498 -8.98 -4.52 -0.35
N ARG A 499 -7.85 -5.04 0.17
CA ARG A 499 -7.78 -6.41 0.70
C ARG A 499 -8.55 -6.61 1.98
N LEU A 500 -8.70 -5.55 2.77
CA LEU A 500 -9.39 -5.59 4.05
C LEU A 500 -10.78 -4.93 4.00
N LYS A 501 -11.20 -4.45 2.82
CA LYS A 501 -12.53 -3.87 2.62
C LYS A 501 -13.63 -4.86 2.99
N GLY A 502 -14.59 -4.38 3.77
CA GLY A 502 -15.75 -5.18 4.19
C GLY A 502 -15.50 -6.10 5.39
N THR A 503 -14.35 -5.97 6.05
CA THR A 503 -14.16 -6.59 7.36
C THR A 503 -14.72 -5.68 8.46
N ASP A 504 -15.23 -6.26 9.52
CA ASP A 504 -15.88 -5.57 10.65
C ASP A 504 -14.94 -4.63 11.43
N ILE A 505 -13.64 -4.91 11.39
CA ILE A 505 -12.60 -4.15 12.13
C ILE A 505 -11.88 -3.09 11.27
N THR A 506 -12.32 -2.85 10.04
CA THR A 506 -11.66 -1.90 9.14
C THR A 506 -12.61 -0.88 8.55
N ALA A 507 -12.11 0.34 8.31
CA ALA A 507 -12.81 1.37 7.56
C ALA A 507 -11.89 2.00 6.51
N HIS A 508 -12.45 2.32 5.35
CA HIS A 508 -11.77 3.03 4.30
C HIS A 508 -12.53 4.31 3.94
N LEU A 509 -11.81 5.43 3.87
CA LEU A 509 -12.37 6.75 3.53
C LEU A 509 -11.53 7.42 2.44
N GLU A 510 -12.22 8.22 1.63
CA GLU A 510 -11.59 9.12 0.67
C GLU A 510 -12.03 10.55 0.96
N LEU A 511 -11.06 11.45 1.18
CA LEU A 511 -11.31 12.88 1.36
C LEU A 511 -11.02 13.60 0.05
N THR A 512 -12.06 14.14 -0.56
CA THR A 512 -11.98 14.81 -1.85
C THR A 512 -11.93 16.34 -1.71
N LYS A 513 -12.50 16.87 -0.62
CA LYS A 513 -12.63 18.32 -0.40
C LYS A 513 -11.39 18.89 0.28
N GLY A 514 -10.63 19.72 -0.47
CA GLY A 514 -9.56 20.53 0.08
C GLY A 514 -10.09 21.55 1.11
N VAL A 515 -9.27 21.86 2.10
CA VAL A 515 -9.54 22.90 3.13
C VAL A 515 -8.43 23.95 3.14
N ARG A 516 -7.65 24.01 2.07
CA ARG A 516 -6.58 25.00 1.83
C ARG A 516 -7.12 26.24 1.10
N SER A 517 -6.23 27.11 0.67
CA SER A 517 -6.57 28.28 -0.13
C SER A 517 -6.98 27.87 -1.57
N GLU A 518 -7.84 28.66 -2.20
CA GLU A 518 -8.25 28.47 -3.60
C GLU A 518 -7.07 28.26 -4.55
N LEU A 519 -5.94 28.95 -4.30
CA LEU A 519 -4.72 28.78 -5.10
C LEU A 519 -4.11 27.39 -4.96
N ALA A 520 -4.12 26.83 -3.75
CA ALA A 520 -3.55 25.50 -3.51
C ALA A 520 -4.43 24.39 -4.12
N ASP A 521 -5.74 24.56 -4.09
CA ASP A 521 -6.69 23.64 -4.72
C ASP A 521 -6.58 23.71 -6.25
N LEU A 522 -6.49 24.91 -6.81
CA LEU A 522 -6.31 25.11 -8.24
C LEU A 522 -4.97 24.51 -8.74
N ALA A 523 -3.90 24.69 -7.99
CA ALA A 523 -2.59 24.12 -8.32
C ALA A 523 -2.60 22.57 -8.28
N ALA A 524 -3.30 21.98 -7.31
CA ALA A 524 -3.44 20.53 -7.20
C ALA A 524 -4.29 19.91 -8.33
N ASP A 525 -5.15 20.71 -8.98
CA ASP A 525 -6.01 20.25 -10.06
C ASP A 525 -5.40 20.47 -11.46
N LEU A 526 -4.53 21.47 -11.63
CA LEU A 526 -4.02 21.88 -12.93
C LEU A 526 -2.53 21.62 -13.17
N LEU A 527 -1.73 21.42 -12.12
CA LEU A 527 -0.29 21.14 -12.19
C LEU A 527 0.03 19.71 -11.77
#